data_47af57f32635271403c9c6907cf2f4a5
#
_entry.id   47af57f32635271403c9c6907cf2f4a5
#
_cell.length_a   1.000
_cell.length_b   1.000
_cell.length_c   1.000
_cell.angle_alpha   90.00
_cell.angle_beta   90.00
_cell.angle_gamma   90.00
#
_symmetry.space_group_name_H-M   'P 1'
#
loop_
_entity.id
_entity.type
_entity.pdbx_description
1 polymer ?
#
loop_
_entity_poly.entity_id
_entity_poly.type
_entity_poly.pdbx_seq_one_letter_code
_entity_poly.pdbx_strand_id
1 'polypeptide(L)'
;MIVKNASKAVAALAATLTLTTLLGCAHPAGSQAEANYVDIGLIAFNDFHGNLEPPHIAVPIRSQRGVERVPAGGAAYLASAIAQLKARHPHHAVITAGDMVSASPLVSALFLDEPTIEAVNHMQIDFSAVGNHEFDRGWQELLRLQQGGCEKFTVREPCQISKPFEGAKFRFLAANTVREDGQPLLPATGIKRFTQGNATVAVGFIGMTLKATPTMVSPAGVKGLRFEDEAATANALVPQLRAQGADVIVVAIHEGGYTDAKVLEQECSGINGDIVPILERLDPSVDVVVSGHTHQAYVCDYGRINPARPFLLTSAGQYGALLTEVSLRVDTATRQVVRKTAHNHIVQGEAFTGSQGLVPLNAAVPAYPADPFVQQLVARYKAAAEPLAQRPVGRASAPLLRVRNEALESALGNLVADAQLLATRAPEDGGAQLSFMNPGGLRADLVPDEQGLVRYGQLYAVQPFGNQLVIKTFTGAQIRAVLEQQFASGGNTVQRPRVLSVSSGFSYRYDLSQPAGARISHMVLNGAPVTDLQSVRVVMSSFLDSGGDNFTVLTQGQDRRVGELDLDALEAYFRLQSPVAPPATNRITRVVPAAR
;
A
#
# COMPACT_ATOMS: atom_id res chain seq x y z
N MET A 1 6.14 75.81 44.73
CA MET A 1 5.75 77.13 44.22
C MET A 1 4.48 76.88 43.42
N ILE A 2 3.30 77.00 44.01
CA ILE A 2 2.52 78.28 44.03
C ILE A 2 2.15 78.66 42.56
N VAL A 3 0.95 78.75 42.06
CA VAL A 3 -0.37 79.24 42.58
C VAL A 3 -1.40 78.98 41.45
N LYS A 4 -2.58 78.42 41.76
CA LYS A 4 -3.92 78.99 41.90
C LYS A 4 -4.66 79.54 40.67
N ASN A 5 -5.86 78.99 40.53
CA ASN A 5 -7.17 79.66 40.42
C ASN A 5 -7.59 80.15 39.02
N ALA A 6 -8.83 80.21 38.63
CA ALA A 6 -10.15 80.05 39.28
C ALA A 6 -11.23 80.00 38.18
N SER A 7 -12.31 79.30 38.55
CA SER A 7 -13.74 79.56 38.30
C SER A 7 -14.19 80.61 37.30
N LYS A 8 -15.17 80.29 36.44
CA LYS A 8 -16.49 80.95 36.47
C LYS A 8 -17.56 80.13 35.79
N ALA A 9 -18.62 79.89 36.51
CA ALA A 9 -19.91 79.36 36.07
C ALA A 9 -20.74 80.43 35.35
N VAL A 10 -21.48 80.05 34.33
CA VAL A 10 -22.74 80.68 33.95
C VAL A 10 -23.75 79.63 33.53
N ALA A 11 -24.94 79.72 34.15
CA ALA A 11 -26.03 78.84 33.92
C ALA A 11 -26.94 79.30 32.74
N ALA A 12 -27.73 78.39 32.28
CA ALA A 12 -29.13 78.47 31.81
C ALA A 12 -29.24 77.94 30.35
N LEU A 13 -30.09 77.10 30.00
CA LEU A 13 -31.53 77.03 29.94
C LEU A 13 -31.97 75.67 29.35
N ALA A 14 -32.98 75.08 29.94
CA ALA A 14 -33.60 73.85 29.50
C ALA A 14 -34.30 73.95 28.13
N ALA A 15 -34.14 72.96 27.27
CA ALA A 15 -35.13 72.66 26.24
C ALA A 15 -35.16 71.10 26.07
N THR A 16 -36.20 70.52 26.61
CA THR A 16 -36.63 69.15 26.49
C THR A 16 -37.00 68.85 25.04
N LEU A 17 -36.23 68.02 24.36
CA LEU A 17 -36.62 67.39 23.09
C LEU A 17 -36.58 65.85 23.27
N THR A 18 -37.80 65.29 23.40
CA THR A 18 -38.01 63.83 23.42
C THR A 18 -37.67 63.26 22.06
N LEU A 19 -36.52 62.56 21.99
CA LEU A 19 -36.12 61.74 20.81
C LEU A 19 -36.44 60.27 21.10
N THR A 20 -37.53 59.76 20.51
CA THR A 20 -37.86 58.33 20.47
C THR A 20 -36.81 57.57 19.66
N THR A 21 -35.90 56.89 20.34
CA THR A 21 -35.00 55.94 19.74
C THR A 21 -35.73 54.63 19.40
N LEU A 22 -36.03 54.45 18.14
CA LEU A 22 -36.31 53.10 17.55
C LEU A 22 -35.04 52.24 17.67
N LEU A 23 -35.02 51.37 18.68
CA LEU A 23 -34.07 50.24 18.68
C LEU A 23 -34.49 49.26 17.58
N GLY A 24 -33.94 49.45 16.40
CA GLY A 24 -33.90 48.41 15.38
C GLY A 24 -32.93 47.32 15.85
N CYS A 25 -33.44 46.13 16.18
CA CYS A 25 -32.61 44.93 16.32
C CYS A 25 -31.94 44.63 14.97
N ALA A 26 -30.71 45.09 14.79
CA ALA A 26 -29.87 44.59 13.73
C ALA A 26 -29.49 43.15 14.10
N HIS A 27 -30.14 42.17 13.51
CA HIS A 27 -29.67 40.81 13.50
C HIS A 27 -28.33 40.80 12.69
N PRO A 28 -27.28 40.15 13.19
CA PRO A 28 -26.06 40.01 12.40
C PRO A 28 -26.39 39.18 11.15
N ALA A 29 -26.22 39.77 9.98
CA ALA A 29 -26.40 39.12 8.65
C ALA A 29 -25.32 38.04 8.35
N GLY A 30 -24.74 37.47 9.41
CA GLY A 30 -23.66 36.45 9.29
C GLY A 30 -24.12 35.00 9.29
N SER A 31 -25.37 34.68 9.64
CA SER A 31 -25.77 33.28 9.88
C SER A 31 -26.55 32.61 8.74
N GLN A 32 -27.03 33.34 7.74
CA GLN A 32 -27.79 32.73 6.64
C GLN A 32 -26.89 32.14 5.51
N ALA A 33 -25.68 32.65 5.32
CA ALA A 33 -24.77 32.13 4.30
C ALA A 33 -24.14 30.78 4.69
N GLU A 34 -23.97 30.47 5.98
CA GLU A 34 -23.46 29.19 6.46
C GLU A 34 -24.51 28.06 6.48
N ALA A 35 -25.80 28.42 6.51
CA ALA A 35 -26.91 27.47 6.59
C ALA A 35 -27.11 26.63 5.32
N ASN A 36 -26.47 27.00 4.20
CA ASN A 36 -26.60 26.33 2.91
C ASN A 36 -25.46 25.34 2.56
N TYR A 37 -24.52 25.11 3.46
CA TYR A 37 -23.39 24.25 3.21
C TYR A 37 -23.23 23.20 4.31
N VAL A 38 -22.78 22.00 3.90
CA VAL A 38 -22.29 20.96 4.81
C VAL A 38 -20.82 20.66 4.47
N ASP A 39 -19.96 20.81 5.47
CA ASP A 39 -18.55 20.45 5.37
C ASP A 39 -18.35 18.99 5.79
N ILE A 40 -17.69 18.21 4.95
CA ILE A 40 -17.43 16.78 5.16
C ILE A 40 -15.93 16.53 5.08
N GLY A 41 -15.38 15.81 6.06
CA GLY A 41 -14.03 15.29 6.05
C GLY A 41 -13.98 13.84 5.55
N LEU A 42 -13.13 13.53 4.56
CA LEU A 42 -12.76 12.16 4.27
C LEU A 42 -11.34 11.93 4.79
N ILE A 43 -11.15 10.86 5.54
CA ILE A 43 -9.86 10.44 6.07
C ILE A 43 -9.52 9.13 5.37
N ALA A 44 -8.39 9.10 4.65
CA ALA A 44 -8.05 7.94 3.84
C ALA A 44 -6.62 7.47 4.07
N PHE A 45 -6.41 6.16 3.93
CA PHE A 45 -5.10 5.52 3.84
C PHE A 45 -5.17 4.25 2.99
N ASN A 46 -4.04 3.62 2.72
CA ASN A 46 -3.94 2.46 1.85
C ASN A 46 -2.70 1.64 2.21
N ASP A 47 -2.61 0.41 1.69
CA ASP A 47 -1.42 -0.45 1.75
C ASP A 47 -0.86 -0.56 3.18
N PHE A 48 -1.75 -0.83 4.15
CA PHE A 48 -1.37 -0.94 5.56
C PHE A 48 -0.58 -2.23 5.83
N HIS A 49 -0.94 -3.32 5.16
CA HIS A 49 -0.25 -4.61 5.24
C HIS A 49 0.06 -5.05 6.67
N GLY A 50 -0.92 -4.96 7.56
CA GLY A 50 -0.77 -5.44 8.92
C GLY A 50 0.40 -4.87 9.71
N ASN A 51 0.87 -3.67 9.39
CA ASN A 51 1.98 -3.01 10.08
C ASN A 51 1.53 -2.47 11.44
N LEU A 52 1.27 -3.40 12.35
CA LEU A 52 0.82 -3.11 13.72
C LEU A 52 1.88 -2.40 14.53
N GLU A 53 3.13 -2.88 14.47
CA GLU A 53 4.30 -2.23 15.05
C GLU A 53 4.80 -1.10 14.11
N PRO A 54 5.56 -0.12 14.62
CA PRO A 54 6.22 0.86 13.75
C PRO A 54 7.10 0.16 12.68
N PRO A 55 6.90 0.48 11.39
CA PRO A 55 7.55 -0.26 10.30
C PRO A 55 9.02 0.09 10.09
N HIS A 56 9.60 0.94 10.92
CA HIS A 56 10.96 1.46 10.81
C HIS A 56 11.27 2.06 9.44
N ILE A 57 10.30 2.76 8.87
CA ILE A 57 10.46 3.55 7.65
C ILE A 57 10.48 5.04 7.97
N ALA A 58 11.05 5.82 7.07
CA ALA A 58 11.13 7.26 7.21
C ALA A 58 10.61 7.95 5.96
N VAL A 59 9.75 8.93 6.17
CA VAL A 59 9.22 9.80 5.11
C VAL A 59 10.19 10.96 4.89
N PRO A 60 10.72 11.16 3.66
CA PRO A 60 11.59 12.28 3.36
C PRO A 60 10.77 13.57 3.24
N ILE A 61 11.19 14.63 3.93
CA ILE A 61 10.63 15.97 3.82
C ILE A 61 11.72 16.97 3.42
N ARG A 62 11.33 18.03 2.72
CA ARG A 62 12.23 19.16 2.45
C ARG A 62 12.13 20.20 3.56
N SER A 63 13.29 20.61 4.09
CA SER A 63 13.43 21.71 5.03
C SER A 63 14.48 22.69 4.52
N GLN A 64 14.67 23.78 5.26
CA GLN A 64 15.78 24.72 4.99
C GLN A 64 17.17 24.08 5.15
N ARG A 65 17.28 22.96 5.84
CA ARG A 65 18.52 22.20 6.07
C ARG A 65 18.77 21.13 5.01
N GLY A 66 17.87 21.00 4.02
CA GLY A 66 17.92 19.96 3.00
C GLY A 66 16.82 18.90 3.16
N VAL A 67 17.12 17.65 2.84
CA VAL A 67 16.18 16.54 3.00
C VAL A 67 16.34 15.96 4.40
N GLU A 68 15.28 16.06 5.20
CA GLU A 68 15.18 15.44 6.53
C GLU A 68 14.34 14.17 6.44
N ARG A 69 14.54 13.24 7.37
CA ARG A 69 13.81 11.95 7.42
C ARG A 69 12.96 11.92 8.68
N VAL A 70 11.66 11.65 8.53
CA VAL A 70 10.69 11.59 9.63
C VAL A 70 10.28 10.14 9.85
N PRO A 71 10.46 9.58 11.06
CA PRO A 71 10.00 8.21 11.37
C PRO A 71 8.48 8.18 11.35
N ALA A 72 7.89 7.20 10.65
CA ALA A 72 6.44 7.21 10.43
C ALA A 72 5.83 5.81 10.44
N GLY A 73 4.53 5.74 10.80
CA GLY A 73 3.72 4.52 10.80
C GLY A 73 3.62 3.86 12.18
N GLY A 74 2.92 2.73 12.20
CA GLY A 74 2.53 1.99 13.40
C GLY A 74 1.08 2.24 13.79
N ALA A 75 0.34 1.15 14.04
CA ALA A 75 -1.11 1.18 14.26
C ALA A 75 -1.56 2.11 15.39
N ALA A 76 -0.81 2.16 16.50
CA ALA A 76 -1.18 2.98 17.65
C ALA A 76 -1.09 4.49 17.34
N TYR A 77 -0.10 4.91 16.57
CA TYR A 77 0.05 6.30 16.13
C TYR A 77 -0.98 6.66 15.05
N LEU A 78 -1.24 5.73 14.12
CA LEU A 78 -2.27 5.86 13.10
C LEU A 78 -3.67 6.05 13.71
N ALA A 79 -4.01 5.27 14.74
CA ALA A 79 -5.29 5.39 15.44
C ALA A 79 -5.48 6.78 16.06
N SER A 80 -4.46 7.30 16.73
CA SER A 80 -4.49 8.65 17.31
C SER A 80 -4.55 9.75 16.25
N ALA A 81 -3.83 9.59 15.14
CA ALA A 81 -3.89 10.52 14.01
C ALA A 81 -5.30 10.57 13.40
N ILE A 82 -5.92 9.40 13.16
CA ILE A 82 -7.32 9.29 12.69
C ILE A 82 -8.27 9.98 13.69
N ALA A 83 -8.12 9.71 14.99
CA ALA A 83 -8.97 10.32 16.02
C ALA A 83 -8.87 11.85 16.02
N GLN A 84 -7.66 12.40 15.85
CA GLN A 84 -7.49 13.87 15.75
C GLN A 84 -8.12 14.45 14.48
N LEU A 85 -8.03 13.77 13.34
CA LEU A 85 -8.68 14.21 12.10
C LEU A 85 -10.22 14.14 12.23
N LYS A 86 -10.75 13.08 12.84
CA LYS A 86 -12.19 12.98 13.14
C LYS A 86 -12.68 14.13 14.01
N ALA A 87 -11.90 14.51 15.02
CA ALA A 87 -12.26 15.63 15.90
C ALA A 87 -12.32 16.98 15.15
N ARG A 88 -11.54 17.14 14.08
CA ARG A 88 -11.60 18.35 13.22
C ARG A 88 -12.80 18.36 12.28
N HIS A 89 -13.34 17.21 11.96
CA HIS A 89 -14.46 17.05 11.03
C HIS A 89 -15.65 16.38 11.74
N PRO A 90 -16.62 17.13 12.29
CA PRO A 90 -17.82 16.53 12.89
C PRO A 90 -18.57 15.59 11.94
N HIS A 91 -18.62 15.93 10.65
CA HIS A 91 -19.09 15.04 9.59
C HIS A 91 -17.89 14.45 8.86
N HIS A 92 -17.59 13.18 9.14
CA HIS A 92 -16.43 12.50 8.53
C HIS A 92 -16.77 11.09 8.06
N ALA A 93 -16.01 10.61 7.10
CA ALA A 93 -15.90 9.19 6.76
C ALA A 93 -14.42 8.77 6.73
N VAL A 94 -14.14 7.56 7.17
CA VAL A 94 -12.80 6.95 7.11
C VAL A 94 -12.83 5.80 6.13
N ILE A 95 -11.96 5.84 5.13
CA ILE A 95 -11.94 4.85 4.05
C ILE A 95 -10.53 4.38 3.75
N THR A 96 -10.41 3.19 3.17
CA THR A 96 -9.11 2.69 2.69
C THR A 96 -9.19 2.20 1.26
N ALA A 97 -8.05 2.25 0.55
CA ALA A 97 -7.94 1.81 -0.84
C ALA A 97 -7.27 0.43 -0.96
N GLY A 98 -7.55 -0.49 -0.03
CA GLY A 98 -7.11 -1.89 -0.10
C GLY A 98 -5.72 -2.17 0.47
N ASP A 99 -5.32 -3.43 0.40
CA ASP A 99 -4.10 -4.00 0.97
C ASP A 99 -3.95 -3.68 2.47
N MET A 100 -5.02 -3.88 3.20
CA MET A 100 -5.04 -3.71 4.65
C MET A 100 -4.35 -4.87 5.34
N VAL A 101 -4.47 -6.07 4.78
CA VAL A 101 -4.00 -7.35 5.31
C VAL A 101 -3.09 -8.05 4.30
N SER A 102 -2.44 -9.10 4.76
CA SER A 102 -1.48 -9.94 4.03
C SER A 102 -0.20 -9.20 3.60
N ALA A 103 0.81 -9.94 3.16
CA ALA A 103 2.19 -9.47 3.11
C ALA A 103 2.63 -8.79 4.41
N SER A 104 2.00 -9.14 5.52
CA SER A 104 2.09 -8.52 6.83
C SER A 104 3.31 -8.98 7.61
N PRO A 105 3.84 -8.17 8.53
CA PRO A 105 4.80 -8.64 9.53
C PRO A 105 4.26 -9.80 10.36
N LEU A 106 5.18 -10.62 10.92
CA LEU A 106 4.84 -11.86 11.59
C LEU A 106 3.82 -11.68 12.74
N VAL A 107 3.88 -10.56 13.46
CA VAL A 107 2.96 -10.23 14.55
C VAL A 107 1.49 -10.18 14.13
N SER A 108 1.21 -9.90 12.87
CA SER A 108 -0.13 -9.96 12.28
C SER A 108 -0.36 -11.26 11.53
N ALA A 109 0.56 -11.61 10.65
CA ALA A 109 0.44 -12.75 9.74
C ALA A 109 0.34 -14.10 10.43
N LEU A 110 0.99 -14.28 11.59
CA LEU A 110 0.92 -15.52 12.38
C LEU A 110 -0.51 -15.83 12.83
N PHE A 111 -1.31 -14.78 13.01
CA PHE A 111 -2.70 -14.83 13.47
C PHE A 111 -3.69 -14.50 12.33
N LEU A 112 -3.32 -14.75 11.06
CA LEU A 112 -4.17 -14.56 9.89
C LEU A 112 -4.73 -13.12 9.76
N ASP A 113 -3.97 -12.13 10.22
CA ASP A 113 -4.31 -10.71 10.24
C ASP A 113 -5.54 -10.33 11.09
N GLU A 114 -6.01 -11.24 11.95
CA GLU A 114 -7.05 -10.92 12.94
C GLU A 114 -6.72 -9.69 13.79
N PRO A 115 -5.48 -9.51 14.33
CA PRO A 115 -5.15 -8.31 15.09
C PRO A 115 -5.17 -7.03 14.25
N THR A 116 -4.91 -7.10 12.96
CA THR A 116 -5.06 -5.96 12.05
C THR A 116 -6.51 -5.55 11.95
N ILE A 117 -7.43 -6.49 11.75
CA ILE A 117 -8.86 -6.20 11.72
C ILE A 117 -9.35 -5.64 13.07
N GLU A 118 -8.88 -6.18 14.21
CA GLU A 118 -9.21 -5.67 15.54
C GLU A 118 -8.74 -4.21 15.73
N ALA A 119 -7.49 -3.89 15.31
CA ALA A 119 -6.94 -2.55 15.40
C ALA A 119 -7.72 -1.56 14.52
N VAL A 120 -8.03 -1.94 13.28
CA VAL A 120 -8.77 -1.13 12.33
C VAL A 120 -10.24 -0.96 12.75
N ASN A 121 -10.84 -1.96 13.38
CA ASN A 121 -12.16 -1.84 14.02
C ASN A 121 -12.16 -0.75 15.11
N HIS A 122 -11.09 -0.68 15.93
CA HIS A 122 -10.94 0.38 16.94
C HIS A 122 -10.81 1.78 16.30
N MET A 123 -10.13 1.88 15.17
CA MET A 123 -10.03 3.12 14.39
C MET A 123 -11.38 3.55 13.78
N GLN A 124 -12.38 2.66 13.77
CA GLN A 124 -13.74 2.91 13.26
C GLN A 124 -13.72 3.42 11.82
N ILE A 125 -13.08 2.69 10.93
CA ILE A 125 -13.22 2.96 9.49
C ILE A 125 -14.63 2.57 9.03
N ASP A 126 -15.10 3.19 7.95
CA ASP A 126 -16.44 2.93 7.39
C ASP A 126 -16.39 1.89 6.28
N PHE A 127 -15.44 2.06 5.36
CA PHE A 127 -15.32 1.23 4.17
C PHE A 127 -13.85 0.99 3.83
N SER A 128 -13.57 -0.17 3.24
CA SER A 128 -12.28 -0.51 2.64
C SER A 128 -12.51 -1.03 1.23
N ALA A 129 -11.83 -0.50 0.22
CA ALA A 129 -11.68 -1.26 -1.02
C ALA A 129 -10.91 -2.56 -0.73
N VAL A 130 -11.01 -3.53 -1.63
CA VAL A 130 -10.23 -4.77 -1.57
C VAL A 130 -9.04 -4.63 -2.51
N GLY A 131 -7.83 -4.86 -2.00
CA GLY A 131 -6.62 -4.93 -2.81
C GLY A 131 -6.32 -6.36 -3.30
N ASN A 132 -5.17 -6.54 -3.94
CA ASN A 132 -4.77 -7.87 -4.38
C ASN A 132 -4.35 -8.76 -3.20
N HIS A 133 -3.69 -8.20 -2.19
CA HIS A 133 -3.21 -8.97 -1.05
C HIS A 133 -4.31 -9.49 -0.13
N GLU A 134 -5.52 -8.94 -0.15
CA GLU A 134 -6.67 -9.55 0.50
C GLU A 134 -6.99 -10.96 -0.03
N PHE A 135 -6.50 -11.32 -1.23
CA PHE A 135 -6.68 -12.65 -1.84
C PHE A 135 -5.50 -13.61 -1.65
N ASP A 136 -4.41 -13.21 -1.01
CA ASP A 136 -3.21 -14.06 -0.83
C ASP A 136 -3.53 -15.39 -0.16
N ARG A 137 -4.48 -15.39 0.80
CA ARG A 137 -4.93 -16.58 1.54
C ARG A 137 -6.26 -17.14 1.02
N GLY A 138 -6.72 -16.65 -0.13
CA GLY A 138 -7.98 -17.06 -0.76
C GLY A 138 -9.16 -16.19 -0.36
N TRP A 139 -10.13 -16.11 -1.27
CA TRP A 139 -11.32 -15.28 -1.06
C TRP A 139 -12.21 -15.78 0.08
N GLN A 140 -12.15 -17.06 0.45
CA GLN A 140 -12.87 -17.60 1.61
C GLN A 140 -12.32 -16.99 2.91
N GLU A 141 -11.00 -16.85 3.02
CA GLU A 141 -10.37 -16.22 4.17
C GLU A 141 -10.70 -14.71 4.23
N LEU A 142 -10.75 -14.02 3.08
CA LEU A 142 -11.25 -12.64 3.04
C LEU A 142 -12.68 -12.51 3.56
N LEU A 143 -13.58 -13.45 3.17
CA LEU A 143 -14.94 -13.46 3.70
C LEU A 143 -14.95 -13.74 5.22
N ARG A 144 -14.07 -14.61 5.73
CA ARG A 144 -13.92 -14.83 7.18
C ARG A 144 -13.44 -13.56 7.88
N LEU A 145 -12.49 -12.84 7.31
CA LEU A 145 -12.05 -11.55 7.87
C LEU A 145 -13.18 -10.52 7.91
N GLN A 146 -14.09 -10.53 6.93
CA GLN A 146 -15.28 -9.69 6.96
C GLN A 146 -16.31 -10.14 7.99
N GLN A 147 -16.62 -11.43 8.06
CA GLN A 147 -17.77 -11.95 8.79
C GLN A 147 -17.44 -12.42 10.22
N GLY A 148 -16.16 -12.66 10.48
CA GLY A 148 -15.70 -13.29 11.70
C GLY A 148 -15.79 -14.81 11.67
N GLY A 149 -15.53 -15.41 12.81
CA GLY A 149 -15.56 -16.86 12.96
C GLY A 149 -14.18 -17.51 12.94
N CYS A 150 -14.17 -18.81 13.22
CA CYS A 150 -12.95 -19.61 13.38
C CYS A 150 -12.87 -20.75 12.37
N GLU A 151 -13.55 -20.65 11.23
CA GLU A 151 -13.45 -21.61 10.15
C GLU A 151 -12.06 -21.57 9.51
N LYS A 152 -11.49 -22.74 9.24
CA LYS A 152 -10.12 -22.87 8.76
C LYS A 152 -10.08 -23.01 7.24
N PHE A 153 -9.56 -22.00 6.57
CA PHE A 153 -9.37 -21.99 5.11
C PHE A 153 -7.90 -22.09 4.70
N THR A 154 -6.97 -22.00 5.67
CA THR A 154 -5.53 -22.00 5.43
C THR A 154 -4.84 -23.10 6.23
N VAL A 155 -3.53 -23.28 6.05
CA VAL A 155 -2.75 -24.21 6.88
C VAL A 155 -2.60 -23.75 8.33
N ARG A 156 -2.79 -22.44 8.61
CA ARG A 156 -2.73 -21.88 9.96
C ARG A 156 -4.08 -21.98 10.65
N GLU A 157 -4.06 -22.09 11.98
CA GLU A 157 -5.27 -22.06 12.80
C GLU A 157 -5.76 -20.62 12.99
N PRO A 158 -7.05 -20.34 12.75
CA PRO A 158 -7.65 -19.06 13.12
C PRO A 158 -7.96 -19.00 14.63
N CYS A 159 -8.36 -17.83 15.12
CA CYS A 159 -8.83 -17.60 16.50
C CYS A 159 -7.85 -18.07 17.58
N GLN A 160 -6.53 -17.91 17.35
CA GLN A 160 -5.55 -18.36 18.32
C GLN A 160 -5.57 -17.52 19.60
N ILE A 161 -5.94 -16.24 19.52
CA ILE A 161 -5.96 -15.28 20.63
C ILE A 161 -7.40 -14.85 20.95
N SER A 162 -8.12 -14.30 19.99
CA SER A 162 -9.51 -13.84 20.16
C SER A 162 -10.48 -14.96 19.79
N LYS A 163 -11.36 -15.35 20.73
CA LYS A 163 -12.32 -16.47 20.56
C LYS A 163 -13.72 -16.07 21.01
N PRO A 164 -14.68 -15.94 20.09
CA PRO A 164 -14.50 -15.99 18.64
C PRO A 164 -13.85 -14.72 18.11
N PHE A 165 -13.28 -14.78 16.90
CA PHE A 165 -12.90 -13.59 16.13
C PHE A 165 -14.18 -12.92 15.59
N GLU A 166 -14.35 -11.62 15.85
CA GLU A 166 -15.61 -10.90 15.54
C GLU A 166 -15.72 -10.48 14.06
N GLY A 167 -14.63 -10.50 13.30
CA GLY A 167 -14.58 -9.97 11.94
C GLY A 167 -14.53 -8.45 11.86
N ALA A 168 -14.56 -7.93 10.64
CA ALA A 168 -14.54 -6.51 10.36
C ALA A 168 -15.89 -5.85 10.70
N LYS A 169 -15.85 -4.75 11.48
CA LYS A 169 -17.02 -3.91 11.77
C LYS A 169 -17.31 -2.89 10.66
N PHE A 170 -16.34 -2.66 9.79
CA PHE A 170 -16.47 -1.93 8.54
C PHE A 170 -16.86 -2.87 7.39
N ARG A 171 -17.15 -2.31 6.23
CA ARG A 171 -17.44 -3.13 5.04
C ARG A 171 -16.31 -3.07 4.03
N PHE A 172 -15.82 -4.26 3.63
CA PHE A 172 -15.05 -4.39 2.41
C PHE A 172 -15.96 -4.17 1.19
N LEU A 173 -15.48 -3.42 0.22
CA LEU A 173 -16.17 -3.12 -1.04
C LEU A 173 -15.33 -3.60 -2.22
N ALA A 174 -15.93 -4.39 -3.13
CA ALA A 174 -15.24 -4.94 -4.30
C ALA A 174 -16.20 -5.01 -5.50
N ALA A 175 -16.49 -3.87 -6.10
CA ALA A 175 -17.52 -3.71 -7.12
C ALA A 175 -17.25 -4.54 -8.38
N ASN A 176 -15.99 -4.65 -8.79
CA ASN A 176 -15.57 -5.34 -10.01
C ASN A 176 -15.09 -6.77 -9.79
N THR A 177 -15.23 -7.31 -8.57
CA THR A 177 -14.89 -8.71 -8.25
C THR A 177 -16.15 -9.55 -8.19
N VAL A 178 -16.33 -10.39 -9.19
CA VAL A 178 -17.54 -11.21 -9.36
C VAL A 178 -17.21 -12.71 -9.39
N ARG A 179 -18.13 -13.51 -8.88
CA ARG A 179 -18.07 -14.98 -8.92
C ARG A 179 -18.42 -15.49 -10.32
N GLU A 180 -18.17 -16.75 -10.58
CA GLU A 180 -18.55 -17.41 -11.85
C GLU A 180 -20.05 -17.33 -12.15
N ASP A 181 -20.90 -17.31 -11.13
CA ASP A 181 -22.36 -17.14 -11.25
C ASP A 181 -22.80 -15.70 -11.53
N GLY A 182 -21.84 -14.77 -11.67
CA GLY A 182 -22.09 -13.35 -11.92
C GLY A 182 -22.49 -12.54 -10.69
N GLN A 183 -22.58 -13.15 -9.50
CA GLN A 183 -22.86 -12.42 -8.28
C GLN A 183 -21.59 -11.73 -7.74
N PRO A 184 -21.67 -10.53 -7.18
CA PRO A 184 -20.54 -9.88 -6.56
C PRO A 184 -20.03 -10.70 -5.36
N LEU A 185 -18.71 -10.75 -5.16
CA LEU A 185 -18.10 -11.41 -4.01
C LEU A 185 -18.43 -10.68 -2.70
N LEU A 186 -18.39 -9.36 -2.74
CA LEU A 186 -18.62 -8.42 -1.62
C LEU A 186 -19.49 -7.25 -2.13
N PRO A 187 -20.07 -6.43 -1.24
CA PRO A 187 -20.83 -5.25 -1.66
C PRO A 187 -20.03 -4.36 -2.60
N ALA A 188 -20.67 -3.85 -3.65
CA ALA A 188 -20.05 -2.97 -4.63
C ALA A 188 -19.86 -1.54 -4.09
N THR A 189 -20.82 -1.10 -3.24
CA THR A 189 -20.94 0.30 -2.83
C THR A 189 -21.32 0.43 -1.35
N GLY A 190 -21.05 1.62 -0.81
CA GLY A 190 -21.55 2.06 0.50
C GLY A 190 -22.07 3.49 0.43
N ILE A 191 -22.97 3.86 1.34
CA ILE A 191 -23.46 5.23 1.48
C ILE A 191 -23.37 5.64 2.94
N LYS A 192 -22.80 6.83 3.21
CA LYS A 192 -22.83 7.48 4.52
C LYS A 192 -23.57 8.81 4.41
N ARG A 193 -24.49 9.06 5.35
CA ARG A 193 -25.31 10.27 5.38
C ARG A 193 -24.92 11.14 6.56
N PHE A 194 -24.86 12.44 6.32
CA PHE A 194 -24.53 13.47 7.30
C PHE A 194 -25.66 14.46 7.38
N THR A 195 -26.14 14.75 8.59
CA THR A 195 -27.25 15.68 8.81
C THR A 195 -26.74 16.88 9.62
N GLN A 196 -26.98 18.09 9.10
CA GLN A 196 -26.69 19.35 9.75
C GLN A 196 -27.95 20.23 9.70
N GLY A 197 -28.57 20.47 10.86
CA GLY A 197 -29.90 21.11 10.91
C GLY A 197 -30.93 20.29 10.14
N ASN A 198 -31.58 20.90 9.15
CA ASN A 198 -32.58 20.26 8.30
C ASN A 198 -31.98 19.68 6.98
N ALA A 199 -30.70 19.89 6.75
CA ALA A 199 -30.05 19.43 5.54
C ALA A 199 -29.37 18.06 5.75
N THR A 200 -29.53 17.15 4.79
CA THR A 200 -28.82 15.86 4.77
C THR A 200 -28.03 15.76 3.47
N VAL A 201 -26.74 15.48 3.59
CA VAL A 201 -25.82 15.19 2.47
C VAL A 201 -25.40 13.73 2.55
N ALA A 202 -25.40 13.05 1.40
CA ALA A 202 -25.01 11.66 1.29
C ALA A 202 -23.74 11.52 0.43
N VAL A 203 -22.77 10.76 0.94
CA VAL A 203 -21.56 10.38 0.22
C VAL A 203 -21.68 8.92 -0.21
N GLY A 204 -21.61 8.67 -1.50
CA GLY A 204 -21.55 7.33 -2.09
C GLY A 204 -20.11 6.90 -2.31
N PHE A 205 -19.79 5.68 -1.91
CA PHE A 205 -18.48 5.05 -2.03
C PHE A 205 -18.56 3.86 -2.98
N ILE A 206 -17.60 3.74 -3.89
CA ILE A 206 -17.41 2.59 -4.77
C ILE A 206 -16.05 2.00 -4.42
N GLY A 207 -15.97 0.72 -4.09
CA GLY A 207 -14.70 0.03 -3.84
C GLY A 207 -14.30 -0.79 -5.06
N MET A 208 -13.04 -0.67 -5.50
CA MET A 208 -12.53 -1.32 -6.71
C MET A 208 -11.24 -2.07 -6.40
N THR A 209 -11.14 -3.31 -6.89
CA THR A 209 -9.91 -4.10 -6.92
C THR A 209 -9.28 -3.99 -8.31
N LEU A 210 -7.95 -3.97 -8.41
CA LEU A 210 -7.32 -3.92 -9.73
C LEU A 210 -7.65 -5.16 -10.56
N LYS A 211 -7.97 -4.97 -11.84
CA LYS A 211 -8.31 -6.03 -12.78
C LYS A 211 -7.18 -7.07 -12.94
N ALA A 212 -5.94 -6.62 -12.78
CA ALA A 212 -4.75 -7.45 -12.92
C ALA A 212 -4.50 -8.40 -11.73
N THR A 213 -5.31 -8.37 -10.66
CA THR A 213 -5.16 -9.21 -9.45
C THR A 213 -4.81 -10.69 -9.74
N PRO A 214 -5.43 -11.39 -10.71
CA PRO A 214 -5.08 -12.79 -10.99
C PRO A 214 -3.63 -13.02 -11.42
N THR A 215 -2.92 -11.98 -11.87
CA THR A 215 -1.50 -12.05 -12.24
C THR A 215 -0.55 -11.72 -11.08
N MET A 216 -1.10 -11.32 -9.92
CA MET A 216 -0.35 -10.79 -8.78
C MET A 216 -0.50 -11.64 -7.51
N VAL A 217 -1.40 -12.62 -7.52
CA VAL A 217 -1.65 -13.51 -6.38
C VAL A 217 -1.67 -14.97 -6.82
N SER A 218 -1.64 -15.89 -5.84
CA SER A 218 -1.77 -17.31 -6.15
C SER A 218 -3.10 -17.59 -6.88
N PRO A 219 -3.09 -18.31 -8.02
CA PRO A 219 -4.32 -18.66 -8.72
C PRO A 219 -5.38 -19.36 -7.86
N ALA A 220 -4.94 -20.11 -6.85
CA ALA A 220 -5.85 -20.76 -5.90
C ALA A 220 -6.65 -19.73 -5.09
N GLY A 221 -6.05 -18.59 -4.75
CA GLY A 221 -6.68 -17.53 -3.96
C GLY A 221 -7.83 -16.81 -4.66
N VAL A 222 -7.81 -16.82 -6.00
CA VAL A 222 -8.81 -16.14 -6.84
C VAL A 222 -9.62 -17.10 -7.72
N LYS A 223 -9.49 -18.41 -7.48
CA LYS A 223 -10.21 -19.42 -8.26
C LYS A 223 -11.71 -19.21 -8.18
N GLY A 224 -12.37 -19.18 -9.33
CA GLY A 224 -13.82 -18.95 -9.43
C GLY A 224 -14.23 -17.47 -9.36
N LEU A 225 -13.25 -16.56 -9.45
CA LEU A 225 -13.49 -15.11 -9.52
C LEU A 225 -13.10 -14.54 -10.88
N ARG A 226 -13.77 -13.46 -11.26
CA ARG A 226 -13.42 -12.59 -12.38
C ARG A 226 -13.27 -11.17 -11.87
N PHE A 227 -12.33 -10.43 -12.46
CA PHE A 227 -12.06 -9.04 -12.15
C PHE A 227 -12.41 -8.22 -13.40
N GLU A 228 -13.49 -7.47 -13.30
CA GLU A 228 -14.04 -6.69 -14.41
C GLU A 228 -13.27 -5.36 -14.57
N ASP A 229 -13.49 -4.66 -15.68
CA ASP A 229 -12.85 -3.37 -15.95
C ASP A 229 -13.30 -2.31 -14.93
N GLU A 230 -12.34 -1.66 -14.29
CA GLU A 230 -12.55 -0.75 -13.18
C GLU A 230 -13.40 0.46 -13.57
N ALA A 231 -13.01 1.15 -14.65
CA ALA A 231 -13.74 2.36 -15.08
C ALA A 231 -15.14 2.04 -15.56
N ALA A 232 -15.33 0.97 -16.32
CA ALA A 232 -16.65 0.56 -16.79
C ALA A 232 -17.57 0.20 -15.61
N THR A 233 -17.05 -0.51 -14.60
CA THR A 233 -17.81 -0.89 -13.41
C THR A 233 -18.17 0.34 -12.59
N ALA A 234 -17.21 1.22 -12.29
CA ALA A 234 -17.47 2.44 -11.54
C ALA A 234 -18.53 3.32 -12.22
N ASN A 235 -18.40 3.53 -13.54
CA ASN A 235 -19.33 4.36 -14.31
C ASN A 235 -20.76 3.79 -14.32
N ALA A 236 -20.93 2.47 -14.30
CA ALA A 236 -22.24 1.83 -14.22
C ALA A 236 -22.91 2.03 -12.84
N LEU A 237 -22.11 2.24 -11.77
CA LEU A 237 -22.59 2.41 -10.40
C LEU A 237 -22.89 3.87 -10.03
N VAL A 238 -22.25 4.85 -10.68
CA VAL A 238 -22.48 6.28 -10.42
C VAL A 238 -23.95 6.66 -10.51
N PRO A 239 -24.70 6.38 -11.60
CA PRO A 239 -26.12 6.74 -11.67
C PRO A 239 -26.96 5.99 -10.63
N GLN A 240 -26.59 4.77 -10.23
CA GLN A 240 -27.28 4.02 -9.19
C GLN A 240 -27.13 4.70 -7.81
N LEU A 241 -25.92 5.16 -7.47
CA LEU A 241 -25.67 5.90 -6.24
C LEU A 241 -26.38 7.26 -6.23
N ARG A 242 -26.38 7.97 -7.36
CA ARG A 242 -27.13 9.22 -7.51
C ARG A 242 -28.64 9.01 -7.31
N ALA A 243 -29.21 7.92 -7.87
CA ALA A 243 -30.61 7.53 -7.67
C ALA A 243 -30.91 7.18 -6.20
N GLN A 244 -29.94 6.68 -5.45
CA GLN A 244 -30.05 6.44 -4.00
C GLN A 244 -29.83 7.71 -3.17
N GLY A 245 -29.64 8.87 -3.79
CA GLY A 245 -29.51 10.17 -3.17
C GLY A 245 -28.07 10.56 -2.80
N ALA A 246 -27.05 9.92 -3.38
CA ALA A 246 -25.68 10.36 -3.15
C ALA A 246 -25.40 11.72 -3.81
N ASP A 247 -24.88 12.67 -3.03
CA ASP A 247 -24.49 14.01 -3.47
C ASP A 247 -23.03 14.08 -3.86
N VAL A 248 -22.22 13.23 -3.28
CA VAL A 248 -20.77 13.12 -3.48
C VAL A 248 -20.48 11.69 -3.89
N ILE A 249 -19.61 11.50 -4.89
CA ILE A 249 -19.13 10.17 -5.32
C ILE A 249 -17.64 10.05 -5.04
N VAL A 250 -17.29 9.03 -4.27
CA VAL A 250 -15.91 8.67 -3.94
C VAL A 250 -15.61 7.29 -4.50
N VAL A 251 -14.54 7.18 -5.28
CA VAL A 251 -14.01 5.89 -5.75
C VAL A 251 -12.77 5.57 -4.94
N ALA A 252 -12.81 4.49 -4.16
CA ALA A 252 -11.66 3.90 -3.52
C ALA A 252 -11.18 2.74 -4.39
N ILE A 253 -10.00 2.87 -4.99
CA ILE A 253 -9.49 1.91 -5.97
C ILE A 253 -8.12 1.39 -5.56
N HIS A 254 -7.96 0.07 -5.55
CA HIS A 254 -6.65 -0.52 -5.36
C HIS A 254 -5.92 -0.65 -6.69
N GLU A 255 -5.57 0.46 -7.27
CA GLU A 255 -4.65 0.66 -8.39
C GLU A 255 -4.02 2.03 -8.20
N GLY A 256 -2.78 2.21 -8.65
CA GLY A 256 -2.04 3.44 -8.39
C GLY A 256 -1.16 3.91 -9.53
N GLY A 257 -0.55 5.04 -9.31
CA GLY A 257 0.39 5.67 -10.24
C GLY A 257 1.72 6.03 -9.57
N TYR A 258 2.57 6.60 -10.39
CA TYR A 258 3.86 7.17 -10.01
C TYR A 258 3.87 8.64 -10.40
N THR A 259 4.58 9.47 -9.63
CA THR A 259 4.67 10.93 -9.87
C THR A 259 6.08 11.41 -9.55
N ASP A 260 6.46 12.54 -10.16
CA ASP A 260 7.69 13.26 -9.83
C ASP A 260 7.53 14.18 -8.60
N ALA A 261 6.28 14.43 -8.16
CA ALA A 261 5.96 15.23 -6.98
C ALA A 261 6.52 14.61 -5.70
N LYS A 262 6.87 15.44 -4.72
CA LYS A 262 7.32 14.98 -3.41
C LYS A 262 6.11 14.69 -2.50
N VAL A 263 6.33 13.88 -1.49
CA VAL A 263 5.30 13.28 -0.63
C VAL A 263 4.25 14.26 -0.08
N LEU A 264 4.65 15.51 0.25
CA LEU A 264 3.75 16.54 0.78
C LEU A 264 3.37 17.62 -0.23
N GLU A 265 3.84 17.53 -1.48
CA GLU A 265 3.47 18.46 -2.54
C GLU A 265 2.03 18.13 -3.00
N GLN A 266 1.23 19.19 -3.24
CA GLN A 266 -0.17 19.04 -3.66
C GLN A 266 -0.31 19.09 -5.18
N GLU A 267 0.46 18.28 -5.83
CA GLU A 267 0.48 18.12 -7.27
C GLU A 267 0.88 16.70 -7.65
N CYS A 268 0.56 16.28 -8.84
CA CYS A 268 1.02 15.01 -9.40
C CYS A 268 1.63 15.22 -10.79
N SER A 269 2.63 16.08 -10.84
CA SER A 269 3.45 16.26 -12.03
C SER A 269 4.05 14.93 -12.47
N GLY A 270 3.99 14.65 -13.77
CA GLY A 270 4.49 13.41 -14.34
C GLY A 270 3.69 12.17 -13.96
N ILE A 271 2.44 12.30 -13.47
CA ILE A 271 1.61 11.12 -13.11
C ILE A 271 1.55 10.13 -14.28
N ASN A 272 1.89 8.91 -14.00
CA ASN A 272 1.90 7.81 -14.95
C ASN A 272 1.54 6.50 -14.22
N GLY A 273 1.37 5.40 -14.95
CA GLY A 273 1.01 4.11 -14.38
C GLY A 273 -0.33 3.61 -14.86
N ASP A 274 -0.70 2.42 -14.39
CA ASP A 274 -1.89 1.72 -14.87
C ASP A 274 -3.20 2.38 -14.41
N ILE A 275 -3.14 3.24 -13.39
CA ILE A 275 -4.28 4.06 -12.97
C ILE A 275 -4.68 5.10 -14.03
N VAL A 276 -3.74 5.66 -14.81
CA VAL A 276 -4.03 6.77 -15.74
C VAL A 276 -5.11 6.42 -16.77
N PRO A 277 -5.04 5.30 -17.52
CA PRO A 277 -6.11 4.93 -18.45
C PRO A 277 -7.46 4.65 -17.76
N ILE A 278 -7.48 4.36 -16.46
CA ILE A 278 -8.72 4.25 -15.67
C ILE A 278 -9.27 5.65 -15.40
N LEU A 279 -8.44 6.57 -14.88
CA LEU A 279 -8.84 7.95 -14.58
C LEU A 279 -9.41 8.67 -15.82
N GLU A 280 -8.81 8.47 -17.00
CA GLU A 280 -9.25 9.07 -18.27
C GLU A 280 -10.67 8.64 -18.68
N ARG A 281 -11.15 7.48 -18.19
CA ARG A 281 -12.45 6.89 -18.54
C ARG A 281 -13.49 7.02 -17.42
N LEU A 282 -13.12 7.42 -16.19
CA LEU A 282 -14.07 7.60 -15.09
C LEU A 282 -15.13 8.65 -15.43
N ASP A 283 -16.33 8.46 -14.87
CA ASP A 283 -17.41 9.43 -14.97
C ASP A 283 -16.99 10.80 -14.39
N PRO A 284 -17.21 11.92 -15.12
CA PRO A 284 -16.81 13.25 -14.66
C PRO A 284 -17.53 13.72 -13.38
N SER A 285 -18.61 13.07 -12.97
CA SER A 285 -19.32 13.36 -11.71
C SER A 285 -18.71 12.69 -10.48
N VAL A 286 -17.60 11.95 -10.62
CA VAL A 286 -16.78 11.50 -9.51
C VAL A 286 -16.11 12.72 -8.87
N ASP A 287 -16.11 12.82 -7.55
CA ASP A 287 -15.55 13.96 -6.79
C ASP A 287 -14.15 13.68 -6.25
N VAL A 288 -13.90 12.45 -5.81
CA VAL A 288 -12.64 12.01 -5.20
C VAL A 288 -12.28 10.60 -5.63
N VAL A 289 -11.02 10.39 -5.96
CA VAL A 289 -10.40 9.07 -6.17
C VAL A 289 -9.34 8.85 -5.10
N VAL A 290 -9.50 7.82 -4.28
CA VAL A 290 -8.50 7.35 -3.31
C VAL A 290 -7.87 6.09 -3.87
N SER A 291 -6.58 6.10 -4.09
CA SER A 291 -5.82 5.04 -4.77
C SER A 291 -4.80 4.36 -3.87
N GLY A 292 -4.26 3.20 -4.28
CA GLY A 292 -3.29 2.42 -3.52
C GLY A 292 -2.31 1.65 -4.41
N HIS A 293 -1.92 0.45 -4.00
CA HIS A 293 -1.13 -0.55 -4.72
C HIS A 293 0.33 -0.18 -5.02
N THR A 294 0.62 1.00 -5.51
CA THR A 294 1.99 1.40 -5.90
C THR A 294 2.85 1.85 -4.73
N HIS A 295 2.28 1.95 -3.52
CA HIS A 295 2.94 2.46 -2.31
C HIS A 295 3.46 3.90 -2.46
N GLN A 296 2.97 4.64 -3.47
CA GLN A 296 3.33 6.04 -3.68
C GLN A 296 2.42 6.96 -2.89
N ALA A 297 2.92 8.15 -2.56
CA ALA A 297 2.15 9.17 -1.89
C ALA A 297 2.00 10.39 -2.80
N TYR A 298 0.77 10.77 -3.08
CA TYR A 298 0.45 11.95 -3.88
C TYR A 298 -0.93 12.50 -3.55
N VAL A 299 -1.09 13.80 -3.79
CA VAL A 299 -2.36 14.52 -3.71
C VAL A 299 -2.40 15.50 -4.86
N CYS A 300 -3.38 15.42 -5.76
CA CYS A 300 -3.54 16.41 -6.80
C CYS A 300 -5.00 16.68 -7.18
N ASP A 301 -5.23 17.87 -7.66
CA ASP A 301 -6.42 18.22 -8.42
C ASP A 301 -6.22 17.74 -9.87
N TYR A 302 -6.80 16.58 -10.18
CA TYR A 302 -6.65 15.98 -11.52
C TYR A 302 -7.29 16.84 -12.62
N GLY A 303 -8.25 17.69 -12.29
CA GLY A 303 -8.83 18.67 -13.20
C GLY A 303 -7.82 19.66 -13.81
N ARG A 304 -6.66 19.86 -13.17
CA ARG A 304 -5.56 20.65 -13.73
C ARG A 304 -4.81 19.90 -14.83
N ILE A 305 -4.83 18.57 -14.81
CA ILE A 305 -4.22 17.70 -15.83
C ILE A 305 -5.24 17.44 -16.94
N ASN A 306 -6.46 17.04 -16.56
CA ASN A 306 -7.56 16.79 -17.48
C ASN A 306 -8.83 17.52 -17.00
N PRO A 307 -9.16 18.70 -17.57
CA PRO A 307 -10.34 19.47 -17.16
C PRO A 307 -11.68 18.72 -17.31
N ALA A 308 -11.73 17.67 -18.14
CA ALA A 308 -12.92 16.82 -18.26
C ALA A 308 -13.07 15.83 -17.09
N ARG A 309 -12.11 15.77 -16.18
CA ARG A 309 -12.06 14.85 -15.03
C ARG A 309 -11.72 15.62 -13.75
N PRO A 310 -12.65 16.45 -13.23
CA PRO A 310 -12.36 17.42 -12.17
C PRO A 310 -12.42 16.81 -10.78
N PHE A 311 -11.88 15.63 -10.56
CA PHE A 311 -11.80 15.02 -9.24
C PHE A 311 -10.45 15.25 -8.55
N LEU A 312 -10.43 15.12 -7.23
CA LEU A 312 -9.17 14.97 -6.48
C LEU A 312 -8.68 13.53 -6.62
N LEU A 313 -7.38 13.36 -6.87
CA LEU A 313 -6.70 12.06 -6.85
C LEU A 313 -5.73 12.03 -5.68
N THR A 314 -5.80 10.98 -4.85
CA THR A 314 -4.97 10.86 -3.63
C THR A 314 -4.43 9.46 -3.44
N SER A 315 -3.27 9.36 -2.79
CA SER A 315 -2.70 8.13 -2.25
C SER A 315 -1.83 8.47 -1.04
N ALA A 316 -1.88 7.63 -0.01
CA ALA A 316 -1.24 7.85 1.29
C ALA A 316 0.02 6.99 1.51
N GLY A 317 0.67 6.54 0.45
CA GLY A 317 1.89 5.74 0.55
C GLY A 317 1.63 4.32 1.05
N GLN A 318 2.22 3.93 2.19
CA GLN A 318 2.13 2.57 2.71
C GLN A 318 2.30 2.50 4.23
N TYR A 319 1.92 1.37 4.83
CA TYR A 319 2.22 0.95 6.21
C TYR A 319 1.71 1.93 7.28
N GLY A 320 0.68 2.72 6.94
CA GLY A 320 0.14 3.72 7.85
C GLY A 320 1.08 4.90 8.12
N ALA A 321 2.10 5.10 7.27
CA ALA A 321 3.04 6.21 7.43
C ALA A 321 2.43 7.58 7.12
N LEU A 322 1.36 7.59 6.34
CA LEU A 322 0.63 8.80 5.96
C LEU A 322 -0.88 8.59 6.10
N LEU A 323 -1.58 9.72 6.29
CA LEU A 323 -3.03 9.84 6.18
C LEU A 323 -3.37 10.93 5.18
N THR A 324 -4.30 10.70 4.30
CA THR A 324 -4.90 11.74 3.46
C THR A 324 -6.13 12.32 4.15
N GLU A 325 -6.16 13.63 4.37
CA GLU A 325 -7.32 14.41 4.77
C GLU A 325 -7.91 15.09 3.55
N VAL A 326 -9.17 14.82 3.23
CA VAL A 326 -9.92 15.50 2.17
C VAL A 326 -11.03 16.30 2.83
N SER A 327 -11.12 17.60 2.51
CA SER A 327 -12.21 18.48 2.95
C SER A 327 -13.10 18.81 1.77
N LEU A 328 -14.39 18.53 1.91
CA LEU A 328 -15.42 18.78 0.91
C LEU A 328 -16.45 19.75 1.49
N ARG A 329 -16.84 20.77 0.72
CA ARG A 329 -17.98 21.63 1.01
C ARG A 329 -19.07 21.37 0.00
N VAL A 330 -20.23 20.95 0.49
CA VAL A 330 -21.40 20.62 -0.35
C VAL A 330 -22.46 21.69 -0.16
N ASP A 331 -22.91 22.27 -1.26
CA ASP A 331 -24.07 23.16 -1.28
C ASP A 331 -25.35 22.33 -1.19
N THR A 332 -26.17 22.58 -0.16
CA THR A 332 -27.39 21.79 0.11
C THR A 332 -28.55 22.11 -0.82
N ALA A 333 -28.51 23.26 -1.50
CA ALA A 333 -29.54 23.66 -2.46
C ALA A 333 -29.27 23.05 -3.85
N THR A 334 -28.02 23.13 -4.31
CA THR A 334 -27.62 22.56 -5.61
C THR A 334 -27.20 21.08 -5.52
N ARG A 335 -26.92 20.59 -4.30
CA ARG A 335 -26.44 19.23 -4.01
C ARG A 335 -25.10 18.91 -4.70
N GLN A 336 -24.25 19.92 -4.85
CA GLN A 336 -22.96 19.81 -5.53
C GLN A 336 -21.79 20.16 -4.59
N VAL A 337 -20.64 19.54 -4.84
CA VAL A 337 -19.39 19.91 -4.19
C VAL A 337 -18.89 21.23 -4.78
N VAL A 338 -18.91 22.30 -3.96
CA VAL A 338 -18.48 23.65 -4.39
C VAL A 338 -17.03 23.94 -4.02
N ARG A 339 -16.44 23.17 -3.09
CA ARG A 339 -15.01 23.25 -2.74
C ARG A 339 -14.51 21.89 -2.32
N LYS A 340 -13.31 21.56 -2.77
CA LYS A 340 -12.60 20.34 -2.34
C LYS A 340 -11.10 20.60 -2.25
N THR A 341 -10.48 20.10 -1.18
CA THR A 341 -9.03 20.17 -0.94
C THR A 341 -8.57 18.87 -0.31
N ALA A 342 -7.33 18.50 -0.51
CA ALA A 342 -6.75 17.33 0.13
C ALA A 342 -5.30 17.58 0.56
N HIS A 343 -4.86 16.89 1.62
CA HIS A 343 -3.51 16.97 2.18
C HIS A 343 -3.07 15.61 2.71
N ASN A 344 -1.81 15.24 2.50
CA ASN A 344 -1.18 14.12 3.17
C ASN A 344 -0.53 14.58 4.49
N HIS A 345 -0.82 13.87 5.58
CA HIS A 345 -0.24 14.07 6.91
C HIS A 345 0.69 12.92 7.23
N ILE A 346 1.92 13.22 7.67
CA ILE A 346 2.84 12.19 8.15
C ILE A 346 2.37 11.74 9.53
N VAL A 347 2.14 10.45 9.68
CA VAL A 347 1.87 9.81 10.97
C VAL A 347 3.22 9.58 11.65
N GLN A 348 3.76 10.63 12.27
CA GLN A 348 5.04 10.53 12.96
C GLN A 348 4.91 9.56 14.14
N GLY A 349 5.68 8.45 14.06
CA GLY A 349 5.73 7.40 15.06
C GLY A 349 6.84 7.63 16.09
N GLU A 350 7.66 6.60 16.33
CA GLU A 350 8.80 6.66 17.27
C GLU A 350 10.14 6.70 16.52
N ALA A 351 11.16 7.27 17.17
CA ALA A 351 12.52 7.27 16.64
C ALA A 351 13.05 5.83 16.52
N PHE A 352 13.82 5.55 15.47
CA PHE A 352 14.44 4.23 15.30
C PHE A 352 15.85 4.34 14.72
N THR A 353 16.64 3.28 14.90
CA THR A 353 17.95 3.13 14.24
C THR A 353 17.81 2.17 13.05
N GLY A 354 18.02 2.68 11.84
CA GLY A 354 18.05 1.88 10.62
C GLY A 354 19.46 1.67 10.08
N SER A 355 19.57 1.07 8.91
CA SER A 355 20.86 0.81 8.23
C SER A 355 21.67 2.09 7.91
N GLN A 356 21.02 3.24 7.86
CA GLN A 356 21.63 4.55 7.62
C GLN A 356 21.77 5.39 8.91
N GLY A 357 21.69 4.78 10.08
CA GLY A 357 21.80 5.44 11.38
C GLY A 357 20.45 5.82 12.01
N LEU A 358 20.52 6.67 13.05
CA LEU A 358 19.37 7.11 13.82
C LEU A 358 18.44 8.01 12.98
N VAL A 359 17.15 7.72 13.00
CA VAL A 359 16.07 8.58 12.49
C VAL A 359 15.32 9.15 13.70
N PRO A 360 15.63 10.37 14.13
CA PRO A 360 15.02 11.00 15.29
C PRO A 360 13.63 11.54 14.96
N LEU A 361 12.84 11.87 15.99
CA LEU A 361 11.62 12.65 15.81
C LEU A 361 11.94 14.04 15.23
N ASN A 362 11.04 14.54 14.39
CA ASN A 362 11.16 15.85 13.77
C ASN A 362 10.15 16.82 14.40
N ALA A 363 10.65 17.89 15.04
CA ALA A 363 9.81 18.87 15.73
C ALA A 363 8.89 19.70 14.80
N ALA A 364 9.19 19.74 13.49
CA ALA A 364 8.36 20.46 12.52
C ALA A 364 7.15 19.63 12.04
N VAL A 365 7.10 18.33 12.38
CA VAL A 365 6.00 17.43 12.03
C VAL A 365 5.21 17.08 13.29
N PRO A 366 3.86 17.17 13.27
CA PRO A 366 3.05 16.78 14.42
C PRO A 366 3.39 15.36 14.90
N ALA A 367 3.59 15.19 16.20
CA ALA A 367 3.72 13.90 16.84
C ALA A 367 2.36 13.46 17.38
N TYR A 368 2.06 12.18 17.24
CA TYR A 368 0.84 11.59 17.76
C TYR A 368 1.18 10.72 18.98
N PRO A 369 0.43 10.80 20.09
CA PRO A 369 0.60 9.83 21.17
C PRO A 369 0.17 8.45 20.69
N ALA A 370 0.79 7.39 21.19
CA ALA A 370 0.31 6.04 20.91
C ALA A 370 -1.09 5.84 21.52
N ASP A 371 -2.05 5.34 20.74
CA ASP A 371 -3.38 4.97 21.24
C ASP A 371 -3.24 3.80 22.22
N PRO A 372 -3.69 3.93 23.49
CA PRO A 372 -3.42 2.94 24.52
C PRO A 372 -4.10 1.59 24.27
N PHE A 373 -5.29 1.57 23.65
CA PHE A 373 -5.96 0.31 23.32
C PHE A 373 -5.20 -0.44 22.23
N VAL A 374 -4.85 0.23 21.14
CA VAL A 374 -4.11 -0.38 20.04
C VAL A 374 -2.71 -0.80 20.51
N GLN A 375 -2.04 0.00 21.34
CA GLN A 375 -0.75 -0.36 21.92
C GLN A 375 -0.84 -1.66 22.75
N GLN A 376 -1.88 -1.80 23.59
CA GLN A 376 -2.11 -3.02 24.38
C GLN A 376 -2.46 -4.21 23.49
N LEU A 377 -3.29 -4.00 22.47
CA LEU A 377 -3.62 -5.03 21.47
C LEU A 377 -2.36 -5.56 20.80
N VAL A 378 -1.52 -4.66 20.26
CA VAL A 378 -0.25 -5.02 19.60
C VAL A 378 0.67 -5.75 20.55
N ALA A 379 0.83 -5.27 21.79
CA ALA A 379 1.67 -5.92 22.79
C ALA A 379 1.23 -7.36 23.10
N ARG A 380 -0.08 -7.63 23.14
CA ARG A 380 -0.64 -8.98 23.35
C ARG A 380 -0.26 -9.94 22.22
N TYR A 381 -0.44 -9.53 20.97
CA TYR A 381 -0.11 -10.35 19.81
C TYR A 381 1.41 -10.48 19.60
N LYS A 382 2.16 -9.44 19.88
CA LYS A 382 3.63 -9.47 19.88
C LYS A 382 4.16 -10.50 20.89
N ALA A 383 3.68 -10.48 22.14
CA ALA A 383 4.07 -11.46 23.15
C ALA A 383 3.76 -12.91 22.73
N ALA A 384 2.64 -13.13 22.05
CA ALA A 384 2.29 -14.44 21.52
C ALA A 384 3.16 -14.87 20.31
N ALA A 385 3.62 -13.93 19.50
CA ALA A 385 4.51 -14.19 18.36
C ALA A 385 5.98 -14.29 18.78
N GLU A 386 6.37 -13.70 19.90
CA GLU A 386 7.76 -13.53 20.37
C GLU A 386 8.59 -14.83 20.35
N PRO A 387 8.10 -15.99 20.87
CA PRO A 387 8.90 -17.22 20.87
C PRO A 387 9.33 -17.66 19.46
N LEU A 388 8.46 -17.48 18.46
CA LEU A 388 8.78 -17.78 17.09
C LEU A 388 9.61 -16.66 16.44
N ALA A 389 9.22 -15.40 16.64
CA ALA A 389 9.89 -14.25 16.04
C ALA A 389 11.36 -14.15 16.44
N GLN A 390 11.67 -14.39 17.71
CA GLN A 390 13.02 -14.26 18.27
C GLN A 390 13.89 -15.52 18.10
N ARG A 391 13.34 -16.59 17.56
CA ARG A 391 14.08 -17.83 17.34
C ARG A 391 15.30 -17.57 16.45
N PRO A 392 16.54 -17.86 16.96
CA PRO A 392 17.75 -17.70 16.15
C PRO A 392 17.75 -18.64 14.95
N VAL A 393 18.19 -18.15 13.79
CA VAL A 393 18.28 -18.96 12.56
C VAL A 393 19.69 -19.00 11.96
N GLY A 394 20.56 -18.06 12.32
CA GLY A 394 21.94 -18.00 11.85
C GLY A 394 22.54 -16.62 12.07
N ARG A 395 23.60 -16.33 11.36
CA ARG A 395 24.30 -15.04 11.41
C ARG A 395 24.52 -14.48 10.01
N ALA A 396 24.56 -13.15 9.89
CA ALA A 396 25.03 -12.45 8.69
C ALA A 396 26.21 -11.54 9.07
N SER A 397 27.18 -11.43 8.16
CA SER A 397 28.37 -10.61 8.34
C SER A 397 28.13 -9.11 8.12
N ALA A 398 27.03 -8.76 7.42
CA ALA A 398 26.59 -7.39 7.13
C ALA A 398 25.11 -7.38 6.73
N PRO A 399 24.45 -6.21 6.69
CA PRO A 399 23.09 -6.05 6.20
C PRO A 399 22.91 -6.55 4.77
N LEU A 400 21.83 -7.26 4.52
CA LEU A 400 21.39 -7.76 3.23
C LEU A 400 20.23 -6.89 2.74
N LEU A 401 20.48 -6.04 1.75
CA LEU A 401 19.56 -4.97 1.36
C LEU A 401 18.88 -5.28 0.04
N ARG A 402 17.64 -4.78 -0.10
CA ARG A 402 16.87 -4.77 -1.36
C ARG A 402 17.32 -3.69 -2.33
N VAL A 403 18.17 -2.75 -1.88
CA VAL A 403 18.68 -1.69 -2.75
C VAL A 403 19.31 -2.28 -3.99
N ARG A 404 18.94 -1.76 -5.15
CA ARG A 404 19.36 -2.25 -6.46
C ARG A 404 20.47 -1.37 -7.03
N ASN A 405 21.43 -1.99 -7.69
CA ASN A 405 22.46 -1.32 -8.47
C ASN A 405 21.88 -0.79 -9.82
N GLU A 406 22.71 -0.23 -10.69
CA GLU A 406 22.32 0.27 -12.01
C GLU A 406 21.77 -0.80 -12.95
N ALA A 407 22.14 -2.06 -12.75
CA ALA A 407 21.58 -3.21 -13.45
C ALA A 407 20.30 -3.76 -12.79
N LEU A 408 19.75 -3.07 -11.79
CA LEU A 408 18.56 -3.44 -11.02
C LEU A 408 18.69 -4.75 -10.23
N GLU A 409 19.92 -5.16 -9.92
CA GLU A 409 20.27 -6.34 -9.14
C GLU A 409 20.45 -5.96 -7.67
N SER A 410 20.01 -6.81 -6.72
CA SER A 410 20.18 -6.59 -5.28
C SER A 410 20.87 -7.77 -4.59
N ALA A 411 21.66 -7.49 -3.55
CA ALA A 411 22.34 -8.52 -2.79
C ALA A 411 21.34 -9.46 -2.07
N LEU A 412 20.25 -8.94 -1.52
CA LEU A 412 19.22 -9.76 -0.88
C LEU A 412 18.50 -10.66 -1.91
N GLY A 413 18.20 -10.13 -3.09
CA GLY A 413 17.56 -10.92 -4.15
C GLY A 413 18.45 -12.06 -4.63
N ASN A 414 19.74 -11.80 -4.79
CA ASN A 414 20.73 -12.83 -5.13
C ASN A 414 20.83 -13.90 -4.04
N LEU A 415 20.83 -13.48 -2.76
CA LEU A 415 20.86 -14.41 -1.63
C LEU A 415 19.65 -15.35 -1.63
N VAL A 416 18.45 -14.80 -1.80
CA VAL A 416 17.22 -15.61 -1.81
C VAL A 416 17.22 -16.57 -2.98
N ALA A 417 17.66 -16.13 -4.17
CA ALA A 417 17.83 -17.01 -5.31
C ALA A 417 18.87 -18.13 -5.04
N ASP A 418 19.97 -17.82 -4.33
CA ASP A 418 20.95 -18.82 -3.92
C ASP A 418 20.38 -19.83 -2.91
N ALA A 419 19.55 -19.36 -1.97
CA ALA A 419 18.90 -20.22 -0.99
C ALA A 419 17.92 -21.20 -1.68
N GLN A 420 17.10 -20.71 -2.59
CA GLN A 420 16.19 -21.54 -3.38
C GLN A 420 16.95 -22.59 -4.21
N LEU A 421 18.05 -22.19 -4.85
CA LEU A 421 18.90 -23.12 -5.60
C LEU A 421 19.53 -24.18 -4.70
N LEU A 422 20.07 -23.78 -3.53
CA LEU A 422 20.70 -24.72 -2.59
C LEU A 422 19.71 -25.79 -2.14
N ALA A 423 18.48 -25.39 -1.82
CA ALA A 423 17.41 -26.27 -1.34
C ALA A 423 16.92 -27.28 -2.39
N THR A 424 17.20 -27.04 -3.68
CA THR A 424 16.60 -27.81 -4.79
C THR A 424 17.62 -28.37 -5.77
N ARG A 425 18.93 -28.19 -5.53
CA ARG A 425 19.98 -28.60 -6.47
C ARG A 425 20.27 -30.10 -6.49
N ALA A 426 20.01 -30.79 -5.36
CA ALA A 426 20.21 -32.25 -5.35
C ALA A 426 19.19 -32.93 -6.25
N PRO A 427 19.55 -34.02 -6.95
CA PRO A 427 18.62 -34.74 -7.86
C PRO A 427 17.32 -35.15 -7.16
N GLU A 428 17.41 -35.64 -5.93
CA GLU A 428 16.27 -36.01 -5.07
C GLU A 428 15.39 -34.83 -4.72
N ASP A 429 15.90 -33.58 -4.71
CA ASP A 429 15.16 -32.36 -4.41
C ASP A 429 14.71 -31.63 -5.68
N GLY A 430 15.03 -32.13 -6.86
CA GLY A 430 14.57 -31.58 -8.14
C GLY A 430 15.64 -31.26 -9.15
N GLY A 431 16.93 -31.25 -8.75
CA GLY A 431 18.06 -31.09 -9.65
C GLY A 431 18.15 -29.69 -10.27
N ALA A 432 17.73 -28.63 -9.54
CA ALA A 432 17.77 -27.27 -10.06
C ALA A 432 19.19 -26.78 -10.34
N GLN A 433 19.37 -26.05 -11.44
CA GLN A 433 20.63 -25.49 -11.93
C GLN A 433 20.64 -23.96 -11.91
N LEU A 434 19.46 -23.36 -11.87
CA LEU A 434 19.21 -21.90 -11.88
C LEU A 434 18.00 -21.58 -11.03
N SER A 435 18.04 -20.45 -10.32
CA SER A 435 16.88 -19.90 -9.61
C SER A 435 16.54 -18.49 -10.09
N PHE A 436 15.25 -18.18 -10.12
CA PHE A 436 14.71 -16.84 -10.32
C PHE A 436 13.97 -16.36 -9.08
N MET A 437 14.23 -15.10 -8.68
CA MET A 437 13.52 -14.42 -7.61
C MET A 437 13.02 -13.05 -8.07
N ASN A 438 11.71 -12.82 -7.96
CA ASN A 438 11.10 -11.54 -8.34
C ASN A 438 11.30 -10.47 -7.25
N PRO A 439 11.48 -9.20 -7.63
CA PRO A 439 11.72 -8.12 -6.67
C PRO A 439 10.54 -7.87 -5.72
N GLY A 440 9.31 -8.08 -6.17
CA GLY A 440 8.09 -7.93 -5.35
C GLY A 440 7.96 -8.97 -4.23
N GLY A 441 8.63 -10.11 -4.38
CA GLY A 441 8.69 -11.17 -3.37
C GLY A 441 9.61 -10.87 -2.17
N LEU A 442 10.36 -9.75 -2.20
CA LEU A 442 11.25 -9.30 -1.12
C LEU A 442 10.62 -8.11 -0.40
N ARG A 443 10.09 -8.30 0.81
CA ARG A 443 9.26 -7.27 1.47
C ARG A 443 10.01 -6.39 2.47
N ALA A 444 11.12 -6.86 3.05
CA ALA A 444 11.93 -6.11 4.00
C ALA A 444 13.43 -6.30 3.70
N ASP A 445 14.26 -5.36 4.19
CA ASP A 445 15.69 -5.57 4.28
C ASP A 445 16.00 -6.51 5.45
N LEU A 446 17.06 -7.29 5.35
CA LEU A 446 17.52 -8.15 6.43
C LEU A 446 18.73 -7.52 7.10
N VAL A 447 18.50 -6.96 8.28
CA VAL A 447 19.55 -6.28 9.08
C VAL A 447 19.82 -7.11 10.32
N PRO A 448 20.98 -7.78 10.44
CA PRO A 448 21.34 -8.52 11.64
C PRO A 448 21.54 -7.58 12.84
N ASP A 449 21.48 -8.12 14.07
CA ASP A 449 21.83 -7.34 15.26
C ASP A 449 23.35 -7.05 15.34
N GLU A 450 23.78 -6.34 16.39
CA GLU A 450 25.21 -5.96 16.57
C GLU A 450 26.16 -7.17 16.67
N GLN A 451 25.65 -8.33 17.08
CA GLN A 451 26.41 -9.58 17.09
C GLN A 451 26.32 -10.35 15.77
N GLY A 452 25.65 -9.81 14.78
CA GLY A 452 25.42 -10.44 13.49
C GLY A 452 24.30 -11.49 13.49
N LEU A 453 23.53 -11.62 14.58
CA LEU A 453 22.48 -12.62 14.71
C LEU A 453 21.27 -12.27 13.84
N VAL A 454 20.74 -13.28 13.16
CA VAL A 454 19.50 -13.23 12.37
C VAL A 454 18.45 -14.13 13.03
N ARG A 455 17.21 -13.60 13.12
CA ARG A 455 16.07 -14.28 13.74
C ARG A 455 15.00 -14.63 12.72
N TYR A 456 14.17 -15.61 13.07
CA TYR A 456 13.09 -16.09 12.20
C TYR A 456 12.15 -14.97 11.75
N GLY A 457 11.75 -14.07 12.64
CA GLY A 457 10.88 -12.94 12.30
C GLY A 457 11.45 -12.03 11.21
N GLN A 458 12.78 -11.90 11.13
CA GLN A 458 13.45 -11.13 10.08
C GLN A 458 13.40 -11.85 8.73
N LEU A 459 13.61 -13.19 8.69
CA LEU A 459 13.44 -13.98 7.47
C LEU A 459 11.99 -13.93 6.98
N TYR A 460 11.04 -14.06 7.92
CA TYR A 460 9.62 -13.94 7.61
C TYR A 460 9.27 -12.58 7.01
N ALA A 461 9.82 -11.50 7.55
CA ALA A 461 9.61 -10.15 7.00
C ALA A 461 10.16 -9.99 5.57
N VAL A 462 11.20 -10.74 5.21
CA VAL A 462 11.74 -10.77 3.84
C VAL A 462 10.80 -11.52 2.89
N GLN A 463 10.31 -12.70 3.28
CA GLN A 463 9.48 -13.60 2.45
C GLN A 463 8.19 -14.02 3.20
N PRO A 464 7.17 -13.15 3.33
CA PRO A 464 5.98 -13.43 4.15
C PRO A 464 4.89 -14.25 3.45
N PHE A 465 5.07 -14.62 2.16
CA PHE A 465 3.98 -15.16 1.34
C PHE A 465 3.77 -16.67 1.52
N GLY A 466 4.80 -17.41 1.92
CA GLY A 466 4.73 -18.86 2.09
C GLY A 466 4.55 -19.59 0.75
N ASN A 467 5.25 -19.15 -0.28
CA ASN A 467 5.28 -19.85 -1.57
C ASN A 467 5.99 -21.19 -1.44
N GLN A 468 5.53 -22.19 -2.18
CA GLN A 468 6.30 -23.40 -2.41
C GLN A 468 7.38 -23.16 -3.48
N LEU A 469 8.50 -23.82 -3.36
CA LEU A 469 9.49 -23.90 -4.43
C LEU A 469 8.99 -24.83 -5.53
N VAL A 470 9.04 -24.37 -6.76
CA VAL A 470 8.64 -25.17 -7.93
C VAL A 470 9.81 -25.27 -8.90
N ILE A 471 10.11 -26.50 -9.31
CA ILE A 471 11.21 -26.80 -10.23
C ILE A 471 10.63 -27.30 -11.55
N LYS A 472 11.04 -26.68 -12.66
CA LYS A 472 10.66 -27.06 -14.02
C LYS A 472 11.85 -27.07 -14.96
N THR A 473 11.72 -27.75 -16.08
CA THR A 473 12.71 -27.79 -17.19
C THR A 473 12.30 -26.76 -18.24
N PHE A 474 13.25 -25.92 -18.63
CA PHE A 474 13.10 -24.94 -19.71
C PHE A 474 14.22 -25.09 -20.73
N THR A 475 13.96 -24.75 -21.99
CA THR A 475 15.00 -24.55 -22.99
C THR A 475 15.69 -23.19 -22.77
N GLY A 476 16.92 -23.04 -23.26
CA GLY A 476 17.61 -21.75 -23.21
C GLY A 476 16.87 -20.64 -23.94
N ALA A 477 16.13 -20.96 -25.01
CA ALA A 477 15.26 -20.01 -25.70
C ALA A 477 14.11 -19.53 -24.76
N GLN A 478 13.52 -20.44 -23.99
CA GLN A 478 12.49 -20.07 -23.02
C GLN A 478 13.07 -19.22 -21.87
N ILE A 479 14.27 -19.53 -21.38
CA ILE A 479 14.96 -18.70 -20.38
C ILE A 479 15.19 -17.29 -20.93
N ARG A 480 15.66 -17.14 -22.16
CA ARG A 480 15.80 -15.85 -22.83
C ARG A 480 14.45 -15.11 -22.88
N ALA A 481 13.39 -15.81 -23.26
CA ALA A 481 12.05 -15.23 -23.32
C ALA A 481 11.54 -14.78 -21.95
N VAL A 482 11.79 -15.53 -20.85
CA VAL A 482 11.50 -15.09 -19.47
C VAL A 482 12.25 -13.79 -19.16
N LEU A 483 13.53 -13.70 -19.48
CA LEU A 483 14.34 -12.50 -19.22
C LEU A 483 13.87 -11.30 -20.08
N GLU A 484 13.38 -11.51 -21.30
CA GLU A 484 12.77 -10.46 -22.12
C GLU A 484 11.45 -9.95 -21.52
N GLN A 485 10.67 -10.81 -20.85
CA GLN A 485 9.44 -10.43 -20.17
C GLN A 485 9.65 -9.44 -19.02
N GLN A 486 10.87 -9.27 -18.53
CA GLN A 486 11.22 -8.22 -17.56
C GLN A 486 10.95 -6.80 -18.08
N PHE A 487 10.92 -6.62 -19.42
CA PHE A 487 10.88 -5.35 -20.12
C PHE A 487 9.73 -5.22 -21.13
N ALA A 488 8.98 -6.29 -21.39
CA ALA A 488 7.97 -6.34 -22.45
C ALA A 488 6.93 -7.44 -22.18
N SER A 489 6.22 -7.39 -21.04
CA SER A 489 5.12 -8.30 -20.73
C SER A 489 4.15 -7.67 -19.74
N GLY A 490 2.90 -7.46 -20.13
CA GLY A 490 1.91 -6.79 -19.32
C GLY A 490 2.40 -5.44 -18.79
N GLY A 491 2.36 -5.23 -17.48
CA GLY A 491 2.86 -4.02 -16.82
C GLY A 491 4.39 -3.86 -16.81
N ASN A 492 5.15 -4.90 -17.21
CA ASN A 492 6.61 -4.83 -17.28
C ASN A 492 7.04 -4.11 -18.57
N THR A 493 7.61 -2.94 -18.44
CA THR A 493 8.05 -2.10 -19.57
C THR A 493 9.51 -1.68 -19.41
N VAL A 494 10.07 -1.07 -20.45
CA VAL A 494 11.43 -0.49 -20.38
C VAL A 494 11.52 0.61 -19.32
N GLN A 495 10.44 1.36 -19.11
CA GLN A 495 10.34 2.42 -18.11
C GLN A 495 10.08 1.85 -16.71
N ARG A 496 9.43 0.71 -16.62
CA ARG A 496 9.06 0.02 -15.38
C ARG A 496 9.49 -1.46 -15.45
N PRO A 497 10.81 -1.73 -15.47
CA PRO A 497 11.31 -3.09 -15.59
C PRO A 497 11.15 -3.88 -14.27
N ARG A 498 10.78 -5.15 -14.39
CA ARG A 498 10.79 -6.11 -13.26
C ARG A 498 11.94 -7.09 -13.44
N VAL A 499 13.15 -6.68 -13.05
CA VAL A 499 14.34 -7.51 -13.19
C VAL A 499 14.37 -8.58 -12.11
N LEU A 500 14.41 -9.85 -12.53
CA LEU A 500 14.54 -11.01 -11.66
C LEU A 500 15.98 -11.10 -11.14
N SER A 501 16.15 -11.30 -9.83
CA SER A 501 17.43 -11.75 -9.29
C SER A 501 17.68 -13.20 -9.70
N VAL A 502 18.93 -13.55 -9.93
CA VAL A 502 19.33 -14.88 -10.39
C VAL A 502 20.32 -15.52 -9.42
N SER A 503 20.32 -16.85 -9.34
CA SER A 503 21.24 -17.58 -8.47
C SER A 503 22.68 -17.53 -8.95
N SER A 504 23.60 -17.84 -8.05
CA SER A 504 25.02 -18.07 -8.38
C SER A 504 25.19 -19.09 -9.50
N GLY A 505 26.24 -18.93 -10.29
CA GLY A 505 26.50 -19.74 -11.47
C GLY A 505 25.82 -19.27 -12.74
N PHE A 506 24.78 -18.42 -12.66
CA PHE A 506 24.13 -17.83 -13.83
C PHE A 506 24.40 -16.34 -13.95
N SER A 507 24.63 -15.88 -15.17
CA SER A 507 24.78 -14.46 -15.50
C SER A 507 24.26 -14.16 -16.90
N TYR A 508 23.85 -12.89 -17.12
CA TYR A 508 23.42 -12.43 -18.44
C TYR A 508 23.63 -10.91 -18.61
N ARG A 509 23.50 -10.46 -19.86
CA ARG A 509 23.51 -9.02 -20.20
C ARG A 509 22.20 -8.61 -20.81
N TYR A 510 21.76 -7.37 -20.56
CA TYR A 510 20.63 -6.78 -21.27
C TYR A 510 20.94 -5.38 -21.78
N ASP A 511 20.35 -5.04 -22.93
CA ASP A 511 20.48 -3.75 -23.63
C ASP A 511 19.09 -3.22 -23.97
N LEU A 512 18.67 -2.17 -23.28
CA LEU A 512 17.35 -1.55 -23.46
C LEU A 512 17.23 -0.73 -24.76
N SER A 513 18.32 -0.47 -25.46
CA SER A 513 18.30 0.15 -26.80
C SER A 513 17.87 -0.80 -27.91
N GLN A 514 17.91 -2.11 -27.62
CA GLN A 514 17.50 -3.14 -28.57
C GLN A 514 15.98 -3.32 -28.58
N PRO A 515 15.40 -3.76 -29.71
CA PRO A 515 13.98 -4.10 -29.78
C PRO A 515 13.61 -5.25 -28.84
N ALA A 516 12.32 -5.36 -28.50
CA ALA A 516 11.81 -6.48 -27.72
C ALA A 516 12.16 -7.82 -28.40
N GLY A 517 12.60 -8.79 -27.59
CA GLY A 517 13.08 -10.10 -28.05
C GLY A 517 14.58 -10.15 -28.40
N ALA A 518 15.26 -9.01 -28.45
CA ALA A 518 16.69 -8.93 -28.74
C ALA A 518 17.53 -8.24 -27.64
N ARG A 519 16.91 -7.93 -26.49
CA ARG A 519 17.56 -7.23 -25.38
C ARG A 519 18.50 -8.11 -24.58
N ILE A 520 18.23 -9.42 -24.51
CA ILE A 520 18.98 -10.38 -23.68
C ILE A 520 20.13 -11.00 -24.49
N SER A 521 21.31 -10.97 -23.91
CA SER A 521 22.52 -11.56 -24.50
C SER A 521 23.44 -12.16 -23.43
N HIS A 522 24.46 -12.92 -23.87
CA HIS A 522 25.51 -13.47 -23.02
C HIS A 522 24.98 -14.22 -21.78
N MET A 523 23.96 -15.09 -21.99
CA MET A 523 23.52 -15.99 -20.93
C MET A 523 24.61 -17.05 -20.71
N VAL A 524 25.13 -17.12 -19.48
CA VAL A 524 26.19 -18.09 -19.09
C VAL A 524 25.70 -18.84 -17.84
N LEU A 525 25.76 -20.16 -17.88
CA LEU A 525 25.46 -21.03 -16.75
C LEU A 525 26.70 -21.88 -16.42
N ASN A 526 27.22 -21.76 -15.20
CA ASN A 526 28.40 -22.46 -14.69
C ASN A 526 29.63 -22.33 -15.62
N GLY A 527 29.84 -21.12 -16.16
CA GLY A 527 30.97 -20.80 -17.04
C GLY A 527 30.77 -21.16 -18.51
N ALA A 528 29.68 -21.84 -18.88
CA ALA A 528 29.35 -22.19 -20.25
C ALA A 528 28.23 -21.36 -20.84
N PRO A 529 28.29 -20.89 -22.10
CA PRO A 529 27.19 -20.22 -22.77
C PRO A 529 25.94 -21.11 -22.83
N VAL A 530 24.76 -20.52 -22.50
CA VAL A 530 23.48 -21.21 -22.63
C VAL A 530 23.00 -21.12 -24.08
N THR A 531 22.84 -22.28 -24.72
CA THR A 531 22.31 -22.39 -26.09
C THR A 531 20.80 -22.49 -26.07
N ASP A 532 20.12 -22.08 -27.15
CA ASP A 532 18.67 -22.05 -27.23
C ASP A 532 17.99 -23.41 -27.02
N LEU A 533 18.65 -24.51 -27.44
CA LEU A 533 18.14 -25.87 -27.28
C LEU A 533 18.55 -26.56 -25.97
N GLN A 534 19.44 -25.96 -25.20
CA GLN A 534 19.88 -26.53 -23.93
C GLN A 534 18.75 -26.61 -22.93
N SER A 535 18.52 -27.76 -22.34
CA SER A 535 17.57 -27.94 -21.23
C SER A 535 18.24 -27.55 -19.93
N VAL A 536 17.53 -26.71 -19.12
CA VAL A 536 17.98 -26.23 -17.82
C VAL A 536 16.86 -26.41 -16.80
N ARG A 537 17.19 -27.00 -15.65
CA ARG A 537 16.27 -27.12 -14.51
C ARG A 537 16.28 -25.82 -13.73
N VAL A 538 15.11 -25.16 -13.62
CA VAL A 538 14.95 -23.85 -13.00
C VAL A 538 14.02 -23.98 -11.80
N VAL A 539 14.44 -23.45 -10.64
CA VAL A 539 13.58 -23.28 -9.47
C VAL A 539 13.07 -21.84 -9.37
N MET A 540 11.84 -21.71 -8.92
CA MET A 540 11.16 -20.44 -8.68
C MET A 540 10.07 -20.61 -7.60
N SER A 541 9.50 -19.51 -7.13
CA SER A 541 8.31 -19.54 -6.26
C SER A 541 7.08 -20.05 -7.02
N SER A 542 6.12 -20.63 -6.30
CA SER A 542 4.82 -21.03 -6.86
C SER A 542 4.07 -19.85 -7.49
N PHE A 543 4.30 -18.64 -7.00
CA PHE A 543 3.80 -17.41 -7.61
C PHE A 543 4.35 -17.21 -9.04
N LEU A 544 5.67 -17.29 -9.22
CA LEU A 544 6.29 -17.17 -10.55
C LEU A 544 5.93 -18.36 -11.45
N ASP A 545 5.84 -19.59 -10.91
CA ASP A 545 5.41 -20.79 -11.63
C ASP A 545 4.04 -20.60 -12.30
N SER A 546 3.15 -19.86 -11.66
CA SER A 546 1.80 -19.54 -12.18
C SER A 546 1.77 -18.38 -13.18
N GLY A 547 2.91 -17.78 -13.53
CA GLY A 547 2.99 -16.62 -14.42
C GLY A 547 2.88 -15.27 -13.71
N GLY A 548 3.03 -15.26 -12.39
CA GLY A 548 3.00 -14.05 -11.58
C GLY A 548 3.97 -12.98 -12.06
N ASP A 549 3.70 -11.71 -11.78
CA ASP A 549 4.45 -10.55 -12.27
C ASP A 549 4.57 -10.50 -13.81
N ASN A 550 3.61 -11.12 -14.53
CA ASN A 550 3.55 -11.23 -16.00
C ASN A 550 4.69 -12.07 -16.63
N PHE A 551 5.29 -12.98 -15.87
CA PHE A 551 6.28 -13.95 -16.39
C PHE A 551 5.60 -15.20 -16.96
N THR A 552 4.72 -15.01 -17.94
CA THR A 552 3.84 -16.06 -18.48
C THR A 552 4.59 -17.23 -19.14
N VAL A 553 5.83 -17.05 -19.61
CA VAL A 553 6.65 -18.13 -20.15
C VAL A 553 6.98 -19.17 -19.07
N LEU A 554 7.04 -18.79 -17.79
CA LEU A 554 7.31 -19.73 -16.69
C LEU A 554 6.21 -20.80 -16.54
N THR A 555 4.99 -20.55 -17.02
CA THR A 555 3.93 -21.57 -17.03
C THR A 555 4.19 -22.72 -17.99
N GLN A 556 5.06 -22.52 -19.00
CA GLN A 556 5.32 -23.46 -20.10
C GLN A 556 6.39 -24.53 -19.78
N GLY A 557 7.07 -24.40 -18.63
CA GLY A 557 8.11 -25.37 -18.23
C GLY A 557 7.57 -26.79 -18.06
N GLN A 558 8.41 -27.79 -18.34
CA GLN A 558 8.08 -29.22 -18.27
C GLN A 558 8.59 -29.83 -16.96
N ASP A 559 8.21 -31.07 -16.67
CA ASP A 559 8.70 -31.90 -15.54
C ASP A 559 8.57 -31.16 -14.20
N ARG A 560 7.36 -30.64 -13.93
CA ARG A 560 7.05 -29.87 -12.73
C ARG A 560 7.20 -30.70 -11.47
N ARG A 561 8.02 -30.22 -10.54
CA ARG A 561 8.16 -30.75 -9.18
C ARG A 561 7.94 -29.64 -8.16
N VAL A 562 7.29 -29.97 -7.04
CA VAL A 562 7.05 -29.04 -5.92
C VAL A 562 7.96 -29.44 -4.76
N GLY A 563 8.66 -28.48 -4.21
CA GLY A 563 9.54 -28.59 -3.05
C GLY A 563 8.94 -27.98 -1.78
N GLU A 564 9.83 -27.64 -0.86
CA GLU A 564 9.49 -26.99 0.42
C GLU A 564 9.04 -25.53 0.26
N LEU A 565 8.72 -24.87 1.37
CA LEU A 565 8.42 -23.44 1.37
C LEU A 565 9.69 -22.61 1.13
N ASP A 566 9.53 -21.49 0.45
CA ASP A 566 10.59 -20.53 0.16
C ASP A 566 11.26 -19.98 1.44
N LEU A 567 10.46 -19.78 2.50
CA LEU A 567 10.95 -19.36 3.80
C LEU A 567 11.79 -20.46 4.50
N ASP A 568 11.38 -21.72 4.38
CA ASP A 568 12.12 -22.85 4.97
C ASP A 568 13.47 -23.04 4.27
N ALA A 569 13.51 -22.87 2.94
CA ALA A 569 14.75 -22.87 2.16
C ALA A 569 15.69 -21.73 2.60
N LEU A 570 15.16 -20.54 2.82
CA LEU A 570 15.96 -19.40 3.31
C LEU A 570 16.50 -19.67 4.73
N GLU A 571 15.67 -20.22 5.63
CA GLU A 571 16.12 -20.62 6.96
C GLU A 571 17.22 -21.69 6.91
N ALA A 572 17.04 -22.72 6.08
CA ALA A 572 18.03 -23.78 5.89
C ALA A 572 19.36 -23.20 5.38
N TYR A 573 19.31 -22.25 4.45
CA TYR A 573 20.49 -21.56 3.95
C TYR A 573 21.27 -20.86 5.09
N PHE A 574 20.58 -20.12 5.94
CA PHE A 574 21.22 -19.44 7.09
C PHE A 574 21.82 -20.42 8.09
N ARG A 575 21.20 -21.58 8.30
CA ARG A 575 21.78 -22.63 9.18
C ARG A 575 23.03 -23.27 8.59
N LEU A 576 23.06 -23.45 7.29
CA LEU A 576 24.16 -24.16 6.61
C LEU A 576 25.37 -23.26 6.28
N GLN A 577 25.12 -21.97 5.97
CA GLN A 577 26.12 -21.05 5.45
C GLN A 577 26.54 -19.96 6.44
N SER A 578 26.11 -20.06 7.70
CA SER A 578 26.39 -19.05 8.74
C SER A 578 27.87 -18.92 9.08
N PRO A 579 28.48 -17.72 9.16
CA PRO A 579 27.87 -16.43 8.88
C PRO A 579 27.70 -16.14 7.38
N VAL A 580 26.50 -15.72 6.99
CA VAL A 580 26.16 -15.40 5.59
C VAL A 580 26.72 -14.03 5.23
N ALA A 581 27.47 -13.95 4.12
CA ALA A 581 27.94 -12.68 3.56
C ALA A 581 26.99 -12.21 2.44
N PRO A 582 26.82 -10.87 2.25
CA PRO A 582 26.08 -10.35 1.11
C PRO A 582 26.71 -10.82 -0.21
N PRO A 583 25.95 -11.48 -1.11
CA PRO A 583 26.46 -11.84 -2.44
C PRO A 583 26.80 -10.60 -3.27
N ALA A 584 27.80 -10.75 -4.14
CA ALA A 584 28.12 -9.70 -5.10
C ALA A 584 26.97 -9.48 -6.10
N THR A 585 26.78 -8.21 -6.51
CA THR A 585 25.80 -7.80 -7.50
C THR A 585 26.46 -7.59 -8.87
N ASN A 586 26.87 -8.68 -9.47
CA ASN A 586 27.61 -8.72 -10.74
C ASN A 586 27.13 -9.84 -11.69
N ARG A 587 25.98 -10.44 -11.40
CA ARG A 587 25.37 -11.51 -12.21
C ARG A 587 24.59 -10.94 -13.40
N ILE A 588 24.15 -9.69 -13.28
CA ILE A 588 23.37 -8.98 -14.28
C ILE A 588 24.17 -7.75 -14.75
N THR A 589 24.33 -7.61 -16.06
CA THR A 589 25.01 -6.44 -16.63
C THR A 589 24.06 -5.68 -17.54
N ARG A 590 23.82 -4.41 -17.22
CA ARG A 590 23.14 -3.48 -18.13
C ARG A 590 24.15 -2.92 -19.12
N VAL A 591 23.91 -3.10 -20.40
CA VAL A 591 24.68 -2.45 -21.46
C VAL A 591 24.16 -1.01 -21.59
N VAL A 592 25.07 -0.06 -21.40
CA VAL A 592 24.80 1.36 -21.66
C VAL A 592 25.43 1.69 -23.01
N PRO A 593 24.67 2.12 -24.03
CA PRO A 593 25.25 2.55 -25.29
C PRO A 593 26.29 3.65 -25.05
N ALA A 594 27.43 3.60 -25.73
CA ALA A 594 28.38 4.70 -25.71
C ALA A 594 27.66 5.99 -26.14
N ALA A 595 27.80 7.06 -25.37
CA ALA A 595 27.30 8.37 -25.76
C ALA A 595 27.86 8.71 -27.14
N ARG A 596 26.98 8.88 -28.14
CA ARG A 596 27.35 9.29 -29.51
C ARG A 596 27.65 10.76 -29.53
#